data_9f9538e00825f6b4f121759cde54325c
#
_entry.id   9f9538e00825f6b4f121759cde54325c
#
_cell.length_a   1.000
_cell.length_b   1.000
_cell.length_c   1.000
_cell.angle_alpha   90.00
_cell.angle_beta   90.00
_cell.angle_gamma   90.00
#
_symmetry.space_group_name_H-M   'P 1'
#
loop_
_entity.id
_entity.type
_entity.pdbx_description
1 polymer ?
#
loop_
_entity_poly.entity_id
_entity_poly.type
_entity_poly.pdbx_seq_one_letter_code
_entity_poly.pdbx_strand_id
1 'polypeptide(L)'
;MNGPLIVATAAFLLFLPRFNNADAAGPYDGEWTGTATSAGERCKQAVVKLTVEGQVVLGQARFERDALNINGTVDEDGAFGATIGFQPLRGQFMRDEFEGTFKSFNCEWKALLRRMR
;
A
#
# COMPACT_ATOMS: atom_id res chain seq x y z
N MET A 1 1.38 8.96 49.19
CA MET A 1 1.23 8.97 48.69
C MET A 1 1.15 8.77 47.93
N ASN A 2 1.20 8.71 47.94
CA ASN A 2 1.03 8.51 47.11
C ASN A 2 0.92 8.15 46.28
N GLY A 3 0.87 8.11 46.30
CA GLY A 3 0.78 7.77 45.42
C GLY A 3 0.61 7.66 44.58
N PRO A 4 0.66 7.67 44.60
CA PRO A 4 0.42 7.60 43.62
C PRO A 4 0.43 7.61 42.77
N LEU A 5 0.55 7.75 42.72
CA LEU A 5 0.43 7.73 41.81
C LEU A 5 0.63 7.56 41.02
N ILE A 6 0.93 7.52 41.26
CA ILE A 6 1.06 7.24 40.42
C ILE A 6 0.85 6.81 39.67
N VAL A 7 0.85 6.82 39.76
CA VAL A 7 0.61 6.30 38.93
C VAL A 7 0.39 6.14 38.04
N ALA A 8 0.51 6.37 38.13
CA ALA A 8 0.28 6.13 37.22
C ALA A 8 0.36 6.07 36.32
N THR A 9 0.53 6.17 36.42
CA THR A 9 0.60 5.99 35.46
C THR A 9 0.68 5.60 34.69
N ALA A 10 0.90 5.51 34.96
CA ALA A 10 0.94 5.05 34.14
C ALA A 10 0.65 4.65 33.40
N ALA A 11 0.58 4.82 33.58
CA ALA A 11 0.23 4.48 32.74
C ALA A 11 -0.08 4.53 31.91
N PHE A 12 0.15 4.85 31.79
CA PHE A 12 -0.30 4.82 30.79
C PHE A 12 -0.06 4.77 30.03
N LEU A 13 0.41 4.86 29.98
CA LEU A 13 0.43 4.65 29.17
C LEU A 13 0.50 4.30 28.52
N LEU A 14 0.68 4.31 28.62
CA LEU A 14 0.50 3.89 27.88
C LEU A 14 0.24 3.71 27.27
N PHE A 15 0.17 3.96 27.14
CA PHE A 15 -0.34 3.73 26.27
C PHE A 15 -0.33 3.91 25.51
N LEU A 16 -0.09 4.01 25.41
CA LEU A 16 -0.12 4.14 24.55
C LEU A 16 -0.03 4.01 23.64
N PRO A 17 -0.09 4.13 23.52
CA PRO A 17 -0.14 4.13 22.12
C PRO A 17 0.33 2.97 21.39
N ARG A 18 0.85 2.18 21.82
CA ARG A 18 1.15 1.14 21.26
C ARG A 18 0.11 0.29 20.90
N PHE A 19 -0.88 0.23 21.44
CA PHE A 19 -1.90 -0.60 21.04
C PHE A 19 -2.51 -0.11 19.79
N ASN A 20 -2.25 1.05 19.41
CA ASN A 20 -2.70 1.52 18.15
C ASN A 20 -2.12 0.78 17.00
N ASN A 21 -0.92 0.28 17.14
CA ASN A 21 -0.32 -0.45 16.06
C ASN A 21 -1.06 -1.72 15.76
N ALA A 22 -1.52 -2.40 16.78
CA ALA A 22 -2.27 -3.59 16.55
C ALA A 22 -3.59 -3.28 15.90
N ASP A 23 -4.21 -2.16 16.29
CA ASP A 23 -5.49 -1.78 15.70
C ASP A 23 -5.33 -1.35 14.26
N ALA A 24 -4.17 -0.85 13.90
CA ALA A 24 -3.92 -0.41 12.55
C ALA A 24 -3.53 -1.54 11.62
N ALA A 25 -3.16 -2.67 12.17
CA ALA A 25 -2.75 -3.78 11.34
C ALA A 25 -3.91 -4.28 10.50
N GLY A 26 -3.62 -4.67 9.29
CA GLY A 26 -4.62 -5.17 8.38
C GLY A 26 -4.16 -6.43 7.68
N PRO A 27 -5.08 -7.09 6.99
CA PRO A 27 -4.75 -8.38 6.37
C PRO A 27 -3.74 -8.27 5.24
N TYR A 28 -3.53 -7.06 4.72
CA TYR A 28 -2.64 -6.89 3.57
C TYR A 28 -1.38 -6.13 3.92
N ASP A 29 -1.11 -5.92 5.21
CA ASP A 29 0.07 -5.19 5.63
C ASP A 29 1.35 -5.79 5.09
N GLY A 30 2.30 -4.94 4.79
CA GLY A 30 3.61 -5.36 4.34
C GLY A 30 4.03 -4.68 3.07
N GLU A 31 5.07 -5.23 2.49
CA GLU A 31 5.59 -4.69 1.24
C GLU A 31 5.27 -5.62 0.09
N TRP A 32 4.92 -5.02 -1.03
CA TRP A 32 4.49 -5.74 -2.21
C TRP A 32 5.31 -5.26 -3.39
N THR A 33 5.74 -6.18 -4.23
CA THR A 33 6.55 -5.81 -5.37
C THR A 33 6.17 -6.68 -6.57
N GLY A 34 6.36 -6.11 -7.73
CA GLY A 34 6.11 -6.82 -8.97
C GLY A 34 6.27 -5.90 -10.15
N THR A 35 5.57 -6.21 -11.21
CA THR A 35 5.74 -5.48 -12.45
C THR A 35 4.39 -5.10 -13.04
N ALA A 36 4.41 -4.03 -13.81
CA ALA A 36 3.28 -3.65 -14.63
C ALA A 36 3.70 -3.81 -16.09
N THR A 37 2.81 -4.41 -16.87
CA THR A 37 3.07 -4.65 -18.27
C THR A 37 1.91 -4.13 -19.10
N SER A 38 2.18 -3.90 -20.37
CA SER A 38 1.17 -3.42 -21.29
C SER A 38 1.35 -4.16 -22.62
N ALA A 39 0.26 -4.27 -23.35
CA ALA A 39 0.30 -4.92 -24.65
C ALA A 39 0.92 -4.03 -25.73
N GLY A 40 1.03 -2.71 -25.46
CA GLY A 40 1.57 -1.80 -26.44
C GLY A 40 3.07 -1.94 -26.58
N GLU A 41 3.56 -1.89 -27.81
CA GLU A 41 4.99 -2.09 -28.05
C GLU A 41 5.86 -0.99 -27.47
N ARG A 42 5.28 0.21 -27.34
CA ARG A 42 6.02 1.34 -26.80
C ARG A 42 5.97 1.40 -25.29
N CYS A 43 5.18 0.53 -24.69
CA CYS A 43 4.95 0.59 -23.25
C CYS A 43 5.83 -0.45 -22.60
N LYS A 44 6.97 0.00 -22.12
CA LYS A 44 7.92 -0.91 -21.50
C LYS A 44 7.52 -1.22 -20.08
N GLN A 45 7.95 -2.36 -19.64
CA GLN A 45 7.64 -2.86 -18.32
C GLN A 45 8.03 -1.86 -17.24
N ALA A 46 7.21 -1.78 -16.20
CA ALA A 46 7.49 -0.95 -15.03
C ALA A 46 7.64 -1.83 -13.81
N VAL A 47 8.42 -1.37 -12.84
CA VAL A 47 8.54 -2.03 -11.54
C VAL A 47 7.66 -1.28 -10.56
N VAL A 48 6.82 -2.02 -9.83
CA VAL A 48 5.87 -1.42 -8.90
C VAL A 48 6.16 -1.94 -7.51
N LYS A 49 6.17 -1.02 -6.54
CA LYS A 49 6.33 -1.35 -5.13
C LYS A 49 5.28 -0.63 -4.34
N LEU A 50 4.65 -1.35 -3.43
CA LEU A 50 3.65 -0.78 -2.54
C LEU A 50 3.99 -1.14 -1.11
N THR A 51 3.67 -0.25 -0.19
CA THR A 51 3.72 -0.51 1.23
C THR A 51 2.31 -0.32 1.77
N VAL A 52 1.82 -1.32 2.47
CA VAL A 52 0.47 -1.29 3.04
C VAL A 52 0.57 -1.29 4.54
N GLU A 53 -0.10 -0.32 5.16
CA GLU A 53 -0.21 -0.24 6.63
C GLU A 53 -1.65 0.05 6.95
N GLY A 54 -2.36 -0.94 7.48
CA GLY A 54 -3.78 -0.83 7.73
C GLY A 54 -4.53 -0.63 6.43
N GLN A 55 -5.16 0.52 6.30
CA GLN A 55 -5.91 0.83 5.08
C GLN A 55 -5.14 1.74 4.13
N VAL A 56 -3.97 2.19 4.51
CA VAL A 56 -3.20 3.15 3.73
C VAL A 56 -2.21 2.43 2.84
N VAL A 57 -2.17 2.80 1.58
CA VAL A 57 -1.26 2.19 0.61
C VAL A 57 -0.48 3.31 -0.05
N LEU A 58 0.84 3.21 0.04
CA LEU A 58 1.73 4.15 -0.61
C LEU A 58 2.73 3.37 -1.44
N GLY A 59 3.14 3.94 -2.55
CA GLY A 59 4.10 3.25 -3.36
C GLY A 59 4.58 4.05 -4.54
N GLN A 60 5.19 3.35 -5.46
CA GLN A 60 5.78 3.99 -6.62
C GLN A 60 5.86 2.99 -7.76
N ALA A 61 5.58 3.47 -8.96
CA ALA A 61 5.82 2.71 -10.17
C ALA A 61 6.99 3.37 -10.88
N ARG A 62 7.98 2.58 -11.21
CA ARG A 62 9.19 3.08 -11.86
C ARG A 62 9.23 2.59 -13.29
N PHE A 63 9.16 3.53 -14.20
CA PHE A 63 9.24 3.27 -15.63
C PHE A 63 10.68 3.54 -16.08
N GLU A 64 10.93 3.34 -17.34
CA GLU A 64 12.28 3.47 -17.85
C GLU A 64 12.90 4.84 -17.53
N ARG A 65 12.12 5.90 -17.70
CA ARG A 65 12.62 7.25 -17.50
C ARG A 65 11.86 8.04 -16.44
N ASP A 66 10.80 7.48 -15.93
CA ASP A 66 9.92 8.21 -15.03
C ASP A 66 9.54 7.35 -13.84
N ALA A 67 9.12 8.02 -12.80
CA ALA A 67 8.56 7.34 -11.64
C ALA A 67 7.28 8.08 -11.27
N LEU A 68 6.25 7.31 -10.96
CA LEU A 68 4.97 7.88 -10.55
C LEU A 68 4.65 7.40 -9.14
N ASN A 69 4.18 8.31 -8.31
CA ASN A 69 3.80 7.98 -6.96
C ASN A 69 2.42 7.37 -6.92
N ILE A 70 2.23 6.44 -6.01
CA ILE A 70 0.96 5.75 -5.83
C ILE A 70 0.47 6.06 -4.43
N ASN A 71 -0.78 6.52 -4.33
CA ASN A 71 -1.41 6.85 -3.06
C ASN A 71 -2.81 6.30 -3.09
N GLY A 72 -3.17 5.49 -2.09
CA GLY A 72 -4.50 4.94 -2.09
C GLY A 72 -4.87 4.27 -0.80
N THR A 73 -5.98 3.55 -0.85
CA THR A 73 -6.52 2.85 0.29
C THR A 73 -6.97 1.46 -0.13
N VAL A 74 -6.95 0.55 0.84
CA VAL A 74 -7.46 -0.80 0.64
C VAL A 74 -8.47 -1.08 1.74
N ASP A 75 -9.58 -1.72 1.39
CA ASP A 75 -10.58 -2.06 2.39
C ASP A 75 -10.35 -3.50 2.88
N GLU A 76 -11.23 -3.95 3.77
CA GLU A 76 -11.06 -5.26 4.40
C GLU A 76 -11.16 -6.41 3.41
N ASP A 77 -11.85 -6.18 2.31
CA ASP A 77 -12.03 -7.21 1.29
C ASP A 77 -10.93 -7.18 0.25
N GLY A 78 -9.99 -6.25 0.40
CA GLY A 78 -8.88 -6.15 -0.54
C GLY A 78 -9.14 -5.27 -1.73
N ALA A 79 -10.30 -4.62 -1.79
CA ALA A 79 -10.56 -3.70 -2.89
C ALA A 79 -9.68 -2.47 -2.73
N PHE A 80 -8.98 -2.13 -3.78
CA PHE A 80 -7.97 -1.09 -3.77
C PHE A 80 -8.33 0.02 -4.75
N GLY A 81 -8.32 1.24 -4.26
CA GLY A 81 -8.49 2.41 -5.10
C GLY A 81 -7.40 3.41 -4.79
N ALA A 82 -6.79 3.96 -5.85
CA ALA A 82 -5.64 4.82 -5.67
C ALA A 82 -5.50 5.75 -6.85
N THR A 83 -4.50 6.64 -6.74
CA THR A 83 -4.01 7.37 -7.89
C THR A 83 -2.58 6.95 -8.14
N ILE A 84 -2.20 6.91 -9.40
CA ILE A 84 -0.82 6.73 -9.83
C ILE A 84 -0.51 7.95 -10.69
N GLY A 85 0.35 8.83 -10.15
CA GLY A 85 0.44 10.17 -10.70
C GLY A 85 -0.92 10.83 -10.58
N PHE A 86 -1.52 11.17 -11.70
CA PHE A 86 -2.85 11.78 -11.71
C PHE A 86 -3.92 10.85 -12.24
N GLN A 87 -3.58 9.59 -12.48
CA GLN A 87 -4.51 8.65 -13.08
C GLN A 87 -5.07 7.71 -12.02
N PRO A 88 -6.28 7.22 -12.22
CA PRO A 88 -6.80 6.23 -11.28
C PRO A 88 -6.10 4.88 -11.45
N LEU A 89 -5.88 4.24 -10.32
CA LEU A 89 -5.34 2.90 -10.27
C LEU A 89 -6.32 2.09 -9.42
N ARG A 90 -6.81 1.00 -9.97
CA ARG A 90 -7.75 0.15 -9.26
C ARG A 90 -7.22 -1.26 -9.25
N GLY A 91 -7.53 -1.97 -8.18
CA GLY A 91 -7.03 -3.32 -8.10
C GLY A 91 -7.66 -4.09 -6.97
N GLN A 92 -7.12 -5.28 -6.78
CA GLN A 92 -7.62 -6.21 -5.79
C GLN A 92 -6.43 -6.87 -5.12
N PHE A 93 -6.36 -6.73 -3.79
CA PHE A 93 -5.42 -7.50 -2.98
C PHE A 93 -6.07 -8.84 -2.67
N MET A 94 -5.30 -9.88 -2.87
CA MET A 94 -5.68 -11.22 -2.45
C MET A 94 -4.58 -11.64 -1.49
N ARG A 95 -4.78 -12.68 -0.78
CA ARG A 95 -3.86 -13.09 0.28
C ARG A 95 -2.42 -12.57 0.13
N ASP A 96 -1.69 -13.06 -0.87
CA ASP A 96 -0.30 -12.68 -1.10
C ASP A 96 -0.07 -12.15 -2.50
N GLU A 97 -1.13 -11.85 -3.23
CA GLU A 97 -1.06 -11.38 -4.60
C GLU A 97 -1.91 -10.15 -4.78
N PHE A 98 -1.52 -9.32 -5.72
CA PHE A 98 -2.25 -8.12 -6.07
C PHE A 98 -2.33 -8.02 -7.59
N GLU A 99 -3.51 -7.66 -8.09
CA GLU A 99 -3.70 -7.31 -9.48
C GLU A 99 -4.31 -5.92 -9.56
N GLY A 100 -3.79 -5.11 -10.47
CA GLY A 100 -4.34 -3.78 -10.66
C GLY A 100 -4.21 -3.35 -12.10
N THR A 101 -4.97 -2.33 -12.47
CA THR A 101 -4.94 -1.77 -13.81
C THR A 101 -4.95 -0.27 -13.74
N PHE A 102 -4.28 0.35 -14.70
CA PHE A 102 -4.28 1.80 -14.81
C PHE A 102 -3.89 2.19 -16.23
N LYS A 103 -4.07 3.46 -16.54
CA LYS A 103 -3.68 4.03 -17.83
C LYS A 103 -2.68 5.12 -17.58
N SER A 104 -1.61 5.15 -18.36
CA SER A 104 -0.62 6.20 -18.27
C SER A 104 0.25 6.13 -19.51
N PHE A 105 0.79 7.27 -19.93
CA PHE A 105 1.67 7.33 -21.10
C PHE A 105 1.03 6.72 -22.35
N ASN A 106 -0.29 6.91 -22.48
CA ASN A 106 -1.08 6.38 -23.59
C ASN A 106 -1.07 4.86 -23.67
N CYS A 107 -0.84 4.21 -22.55
CA CYS A 107 -0.82 2.75 -22.46
C CYS A 107 -1.79 2.29 -21.39
N GLU A 108 -2.29 1.07 -21.57
CA GLU A 108 -3.06 0.42 -20.52
C GLU A 108 -2.16 -0.62 -19.89
N TRP A 109 -2.09 -0.56 -18.56
CA TRP A 109 -1.15 -1.38 -17.79
C TRP A 109 -1.88 -2.35 -16.89
N LYS A 110 -1.26 -3.50 -16.72
CA LYS A 110 -1.71 -4.46 -15.71
C LYS A 110 -0.56 -4.72 -14.76
N ALA A 111 -0.80 -4.50 -13.50
CA ALA A 111 0.21 -4.70 -12.46
C ALA A 111 -0.07 -5.99 -11.72
N LEU A 112 0.95 -6.79 -11.53
CA LEU A 112 0.88 -8.03 -10.77
C LEU A 112 1.97 -7.98 -9.73
N LEU A 113 1.58 -8.02 -8.46
CA LEU A 113 2.52 -7.92 -7.36
C LEU A 113 2.36 -9.10 -6.42
N ARG A 114 3.40 -9.34 -5.64
CA ARG A 114 3.40 -10.33 -4.58
C ARG A 114 3.87 -9.70 -3.30
N ARG A 115 3.34 -10.18 -2.20
CA ARG A 115 3.79 -9.73 -0.88
C ARG A 115 5.17 -10.30 -0.61
N MET A 116 6.06 -9.43 -0.17
CA MET A 116 7.39 -9.85 0.21
C MET A 116 7.38 -10.41 1.62
N ARG A 117 8.22 -11.38 1.88
CA ARG A 117 8.27 -12.01 3.18
C ARG A 117 9.57 -11.84 3.87
#